data_17d3e34988d01b97032b2340423481a4
#
_entry.id   17d3e34988d01b97032b2340423481a4
#
_cell.length_a   1.000
_cell.length_b   1.000
_cell.length_c   1.000
_cell.angle_alpha   90.00
_cell.angle_beta   90.00
_cell.angle_gamma   90.00
#
_symmetry.space_group_name_H-M   'P 1'
#
loop_
_entity.id
_entity.type
_entity.pdbx_description
1 polymer ?
#
loop_
_entity_poly.entity_id
_entity_poly.type
_entity_poly.pdbx_seq_one_letter_code
_entity_poly.pdbx_strand_id
1 'polypeptide(L)'
;MTNDVNRQELKEKYGKKRVPHEWRGTDFLSTQVTTFFGSGMSPKAPGTMGSLAATVIVYPMAMLAVKLFGAEGINPFFFIAAIVVFFGAIPFVNKAMKDTGTEDPGWIVIDEVCGIFMTFAFINPGLISNMGPMFAIPLLLIGFGLFRFFDILKPLGIHRFEKFPGAWGVMADDLLGGIYAGLLMHVITFLYAFVWILFAIAADEV
;
A
#
# COMPACT_ATOMS: atom_id res chain seq x y z
N MET A 1 -30.64 -3.88 -13.85
CA MET A 1 -31.30 -2.66 -14.34
C MET A 1 -31.19 -1.46 -13.39
N THR A 2 -31.14 -1.64 -12.07
CA THR A 2 -31.03 -0.53 -11.08
C THR A 2 -29.65 0.16 -11.06
N ASN A 3 -28.57 -0.55 -11.34
CA ASN A 3 -27.20 0.01 -11.26
C ASN A 3 -26.83 0.95 -12.43
N ASP A 4 -27.38 0.72 -13.62
CA ASP A 4 -27.06 1.55 -14.80
C ASP A 4 -27.78 2.90 -14.76
N VAL A 5 -28.99 2.94 -14.20
CA VAL A 5 -29.74 4.19 -14.00
C VAL A 5 -29.01 5.08 -13.00
N ASN A 6 -28.51 4.50 -11.91
CA ASN A 6 -27.75 5.26 -10.89
C ASN A 6 -26.43 5.81 -11.46
N ARG A 7 -25.71 5.06 -12.29
CA ARG A 7 -24.48 5.53 -12.98
C ARG A 7 -24.76 6.68 -13.95
N GLN A 8 -25.87 6.67 -14.68
CA GLN A 8 -26.23 7.74 -15.60
C GLN A 8 -26.63 9.00 -14.86
N GLU A 9 -27.44 8.90 -13.81
CA GLU A 9 -27.82 10.02 -12.95
C GLU A 9 -26.61 10.68 -12.26
N LEU A 10 -25.66 9.87 -11.77
CA LEU A 10 -24.43 10.37 -11.17
C LEU A 10 -23.51 11.07 -12.19
N LYS A 11 -23.42 10.55 -13.42
CA LYS A 11 -22.69 11.21 -14.51
C LYS A 11 -23.34 12.52 -14.95
N GLU A 12 -24.67 12.60 -14.98
CA GLU A 12 -25.41 13.83 -15.28
C GLU A 12 -25.25 14.87 -14.17
N LYS A 13 -25.37 14.44 -12.90
CA LYS A 13 -25.31 15.32 -11.73
C LYS A 13 -23.92 15.91 -11.47
N TYR A 14 -22.87 15.13 -11.68
CA TYR A 14 -21.50 15.50 -11.35
C TYR A 14 -20.57 15.70 -12.54
N GLY A 15 -21.00 15.28 -13.74
CA GLY A 15 -20.22 15.39 -14.97
C GLY A 15 -18.87 14.67 -14.85
N LYS A 16 -17.76 15.36 -15.23
CA LYS A 16 -16.38 14.88 -15.02
C LYS A 16 -15.85 15.17 -13.62
N LYS A 17 -16.63 15.78 -12.73
CA LYS A 17 -16.25 15.99 -11.32
C LYS A 17 -16.31 14.64 -10.62
N ARG A 18 -15.31 14.38 -9.76
CA ARG A 18 -15.28 13.17 -8.91
C ARG A 18 -16.59 13.07 -8.16
N VAL A 19 -17.23 11.90 -8.23
CA VAL A 19 -18.40 11.58 -7.40
C VAL A 19 -18.00 11.77 -5.94
N PRO A 20 -18.77 12.50 -5.12
CA PRO A 20 -18.48 12.59 -3.69
C PRO A 20 -18.39 11.21 -3.07
N HIS A 21 -17.42 10.99 -2.20
CA HIS A 21 -17.22 9.70 -1.55
C HIS A 21 -18.43 9.32 -0.71
N GLU A 22 -19.22 8.36 -1.17
CA GLU A 22 -20.41 7.86 -0.46
C GLU A 22 -20.05 6.74 0.53
N TRP A 23 -18.95 6.89 1.28
CA TRP A 23 -18.58 5.99 2.37
C TRP A 23 -19.66 5.87 3.47
N ARG A 24 -20.60 6.82 3.52
CA ARG A 24 -21.75 6.81 4.46
C ARG A 24 -22.76 5.68 4.19
N GLY A 25 -22.66 5.00 3.05
CA GLY A 25 -23.54 3.88 2.68
C GLY A 25 -23.21 2.56 3.38
N THR A 26 -22.01 2.42 3.99
CA THR A 26 -21.58 1.19 4.64
C THR A 26 -21.48 1.35 6.16
N ASP A 27 -21.37 0.24 6.91
CA ASP A 27 -21.27 0.25 8.36
C ASP A 27 -19.93 0.81 8.86
N PHE A 28 -19.89 1.19 10.14
CA PHE A 28 -18.73 1.82 10.76
C PHE A 28 -17.46 0.97 10.67
N LEU A 29 -17.55 -0.34 10.93
CA LEU A 29 -16.38 -1.22 10.93
C LEU A 29 -15.81 -1.36 9.51
N SER A 30 -16.67 -1.62 8.52
CA SER A 30 -16.25 -1.68 7.11
C SER A 30 -15.62 -0.37 6.65
N THR A 31 -16.20 0.78 7.07
CA THR A 31 -15.63 2.09 6.77
C THR A 31 -14.23 2.24 7.36
N GLN A 32 -14.04 1.90 8.65
CA GLN A 32 -12.73 2.04 9.30
C GLN A 32 -11.66 1.16 8.65
N VAL A 33 -12.00 -0.09 8.32
CA VAL A 33 -11.08 -1.01 7.67
C VAL A 33 -10.74 -0.54 6.26
N THR A 34 -11.75 -0.29 5.42
CA THR A 34 -11.53 0.02 4.00
C THR A 34 -10.88 1.38 3.77
N THR A 35 -11.18 2.37 4.62
CA THR A 35 -10.55 3.70 4.57
C THR A 35 -9.24 3.79 5.34
N PHE A 36 -8.78 2.70 5.91
CA PHE A 36 -7.62 2.68 6.81
C PHE A 36 -7.68 3.83 7.83
N PHE A 37 -8.64 3.70 8.75
CA PHE A 37 -8.91 4.67 9.83
C PHE A 37 -9.18 6.10 9.33
N GLY A 38 -9.83 6.24 8.17
CA GLY A 38 -10.24 7.51 7.61
C GLY A 38 -9.24 8.17 6.66
N SER A 39 -8.05 7.59 6.43
CA SER A 39 -7.09 8.15 5.46
C SER A 39 -7.66 8.21 4.05
N GLY A 40 -8.48 7.21 3.65
CA GLY A 40 -9.20 7.17 2.38
C GLY A 40 -10.32 8.21 2.26
N MET A 41 -10.70 8.90 3.33
CA MET A 41 -11.72 9.97 3.28
C MET A 41 -11.16 11.29 2.76
N SER A 42 -9.89 11.34 2.38
CA SER A 42 -9.28 12.53 1.82
C SER A 42 -10.02 12.99 0.56
N PRO A 43 -10.40 14.28 0.44
CA PRO A 43 -11.09 14.81 -0.73
C PRO A 43 -10.20 14.87 -1.98
N LYS A 44 -8.89 14.78 -1.79
CA LYS A 44 -7.89 14.78 -2.87
C LYS A 44 -6.98 13.57 -2.72
N ALA A 45 -6.86 12.79 -3.79
CA ALA A 45 -5.94 11.66 -3.88
C ALA A 45 -6.03 10.68 -2.66
N PRO A 46 -7.20 10.08 -2.35
CA PRO A 46 -7.38 9.22 -1.18
C PRO A 46 -6.38 8.07 -1.16
N GLY A 47 -6.10 7.40 -2.28
CA GLY A 47 -5.10 6.35 -2.39
C GLY A 47 -3.70 6.81 -2.00
N THR A 48 -3.28 8.04 -2.42
CA THR A 48 -1.99 8.60 -1.99
C THR A 48 -1.97 8.83 -0.48
N MET A 49 -3.09 9.25 0.11
CA MET A 49 -3.20 9.44 1.56
C MET A 49 -3.19 8.11 2.31
N GLY A 50 -3.84 7.06 1.78
CA GLY A 50 -3.79 5.70 2.30
C GLY A 50 -2.36 5.13 2.30
N SER A 51 -1.69 5.22 1.14
CA SER A 51 -0.29 4.79 0.98
C SER A 51 0.65 5.57 1.90
N LEU A 52 0.46 6.90 2.06
CA LEU A 52 1.25 7.72 2.97
C LEU A 52 1.03 7.33 4.43
N ALA A 53 -0.23 7.15 4.84
CA ALA A 53 -0.57 6.71 6.19
C ALA A 53 0.04 5.34 6.51
N ALA A 54 -0.02 4.39 5.58
CA ALA A 54 0.66 3.11 5.70
C ALA A 54 2.18 3.27 5.83
N THR A 55 2.80 4.13 5.01
CA THR A 55 4.26 4.38 5.04
C THR A 55 4.72 4.95 6.38
N VAL A 56 3.95 5.85 6.98
CA VAL A 56 4.27 6.45 8.29
C VAL A 56 4.37 5.39 9.39
N ILE A 57 3.53 4.36 9.35
CA ILE A 57 3.56 3.30 10.37
C ILE A 57 4.61 2.21 10.09
N VAL A 58 5.23 2.17 8.90
CA VAL A 58 6.26 1.17 8.56
C VAL A 58 7.42 1.22 9.55
N TYR A 59 7.95 2.42 9.86
CA TYR A 59 9.10 2.51 10.76
C TYR A 59 8.82 2.00 12.18
N PRO A 60 7.77 2.45 12.89
CA PRO A 60 7.44 1.89 14.21
C PRO A 60 7.11 0.40 14.16
N MET A 61 6.47 -0.10 13.09
CA MET A 61 6.23 -1.53 12.91
C MET A 61 7.55 -2.31 12.70
N ALA A 62 8.49 -1.77 11.92
CA ALA A 62 9.82 -2.37 11.76
C ALA A 62 10.58 -2.44 13.10
N MET A 63 10.53 -1.37 13.91
CA MET A 63 11.14 -1.37 15.25
C MET A 63 10.47 -2.37 16.19
N LEU A 64 9.17 -2.54 16.10
CA LEU A 64 8.45 -3.60 16.82
C LEU A 64 8.91 -4.99 16.38
N ALA A 65 9.03 -5.23 15.07
CA ALA A 65 9.52 -6.50 14.53
C ALA A 65 10.96 -6.80 15.01
N VAL A 66 11.85 -5.80 15.00
CA VAL A 66 13.22 -5.93 15.56
C VAL A 66 13.18 -6.32 17.02
N LYS A 67 12.35 -5.67 17.83
CA LYS A 67 12.22 -5.96 19.26
C LYS A 67 11.73 -7.38 19.55
N LEU A 68 10.81 -7.90 18.72
CA LEU A 68 10.18 -9.20 18.93
C LEU A 68 10.98 -10.35 18.31
N PHE A 69 11.60 -10.14 17.16
CA PHE A 69 12.16 -11.20 16.31
C PHE A 69 13.60 -10.94 15.84
N GLY A 70 14.21 -9.82 16.22
CA GLY A 70 15.49 -9.37 15.68
C GLY A 70 15.35 -8.72 14.30
N ALA A 71 16.46 -8.20 13.75
CA ALA A 71 16.45 -7.50 12.47
C ALA A 71 15.91 -8.38 11.33
N GLU A 72 16.28 -9.64 11.27
CA GLU A 72 15.85 -10.61 10.27
C GLU A 72 14.32 -10.87 10.31
N GLY A 73 13.67 -10.53 11.41
CA GLY A 73 12.21 -10.61 11.56
C GLY A 73 11.44 -9.56 10.78
N ILE A 74 12.08 -8.50 10.27
CA ILE A 74 11.39 -7.40 9.56
C ILE A 74 10.68 -7.90 8.30
N ASN A 75 11.38 -8.63 7.44
CA ASN A 75 10.83 -9.10 6.16
C ASN A 75 9.64 -10.04 6.35
N PRO A 76 9.76 -11.15 7.13
CA PRO A 76 8.61 -12.03 7.35
C PRO A 76 7.47 -11.32 8.10
N PHE A 77 7.76 -10.37 8.97
CA PHE A 77 6.74 -9.59 9.65
C PHE A 77 5.88 -8.78 8.66
N PHE A 78 6.50 -8.02 7.76
CA PHE A 78 5.76 -7.26 6.76
C PHE A 78 5.08 -8.14 5.72
N PHE A 79 5.70 -9.25 5.33
CA PHE A 79 5.07 -10.23 4.44
C PHE A 79 3.77 -10.79 5.06
N ILE A 80 3.84 -11.23 6.32
CA ILE A 80 2.67 -11.75 7.04
C ILE A 80 1.64 -10.64 7.22
N ALA A 81 2.05 -9.41 7.58
CA ALA A 81 1.14 -8.28 7.72
C ALA A 81 0.40 -7.98 6.41
N ALA A 82 1.10 -7.97 5.27
CA ALA A 82 0.47 -7.80 3.96
C ALA A 82 -0.55 -8.90 3.66
N ILE A 83 -0.20 -10.16 3.92
CA ILE A 83 -1.11 -11.30 3.71
C ILE A 83 -2.33 -11.23 4.64
N VAL A 84 -2.14 -10.86 5.91
CA VAL A 84 -3.25 -10.68 6.87
C VAL A 84 -4.17 -9.55 6.43
N VAL A 85 -3.62 -8.42 5.99
CA VAL A 85 -4.40 -7.29 5.45
C VAL A 85 -5.14 -7.74 4.19
N PHE A 86 -4.47 -8.41 3.25
CA PHE A 86 -5.06 -8.90 2.02
C PHE A 86 -6.32 -9.74 2.27
N PHE A 87 -6.18 -10.83 3.00
CA PHE A 87 -7.31 -11.74 3.25
C PHE A 87 -8.33 -11.16 4.24
N GLY A 88 -7.85 -10.43 5.25
CA GLY A 88 -8.70 -9.83 6.27
C GLY A 88 -9.58 -8.69 5.74
N ALA A 89 -9.12 -7.96 4.72
CA ALA A 89 -9.89 -6.86 4.14
C ALA A 89 -10.97 -7.32 3.14
N ILE A 90 -10.81 -8.46 2.47
CA ILE A 90 -11.74 -8.95 1.43
C ILE A 90 -13.22 -8.89 1.85
N PRO A 91 -13.65 -9.39 3.03
CA PRO A 91 -15.06 -9.33 3.41
C PRO A 91 -15.57 -7.90 3.59
N PHE A 92 -14.75 -6.99 4.11
CA PHE A 92 -15.10 -5.58 4.32
C PHE A 92 -15.16 -4.80 3.00
N VAL A 93 -14.21 -5.04 2.09
CA VAL A 93 -14.20 -4.44 0.74
C VAL A 93 -15.42 -4.90 -0.05
N ASN A 94 -15.70 -6.22 -0.10
CA ASN A 94 -16.90 -6.74 -0.77
C ASN A 94 -18.20 -6.14 -0.19
N LYS A 95 -18.26 -5.99 1.14
CA LYS A 95 -19.41 -5.37 1.79
C LYS A 95 -19.54 -3.90 1.39
N ALA A 96 -18.46 -3.15 1.45
CA ALA A 96 -18.43 -1.74 1.08
C ALA A 96 -18.84 -1.51 -0.39
N MET A 97 -18.32 -2.32 -1.31
CA MET A 97 -18.70 -2.31 -2.73
C MET A 97 -20.19 -2.60 -2.93
N LYS A 98 -20.72 -3.59 -2.21
CA LYS A 98 -22.14 -3.96 -2.26
C LYS A 98 -23.05 -2.85 -1.74
N ASP A 99 -22.71 -2.30 -0.56
CA ASP A 99 -23.51 -1.30 0.13
C ASP A 99 -23.56 0.03 -0.65
N THR A 100 -22.48 0.38 -1.36
CA THR A 100 -22.38 1.61 -2.16
C THR A 100 -22.77 1.42 -3.63
N GLY A 101 -22.90 0.18 -4.09
CA GLY A 101 -23.20 -0.13 -5.49
C GLY A 101 -22.08 0.24 -6.47
N THR A 102 -20.84 0.39 -5.98
CA THR A 102 -19.67 0.81 -6.76
C THR A 102 -18.65 -0.34 -6.79
N GLU A 103 -18.16 -0.68 -7.99
CA GLU A 103 -17.21 -1.79 -8.17
C GLU A 103 -15.81 -1.47 -7.66
N ASP A 104 -15.41 -0.20 -7.68
CA ASP A 104 -14.12 0.27 -7.20
C ASP A 104 -14.30 1.69 -6.62
N PRO A 105 -14.71 1.79 -5.34
CA PRO A 105 -14.87 3.09 -4.70
C PRO A 105 -13.49 3.67 -4.35
N GLY A 106 -13.13 4.78 -4.96
CA GLY A 106 -11.81 5.42 -4.78
C GLY A 106 -11.47 5.92 -3.36
N TRP A 107 -12.30 5.63 -2.35
CA TRP A 107 -12.04 5.87 -0.93
C TRP A 107 -11.64 4.58 -0.18
N ILE A 108 -11.74 3.43 -0.82
CA ILE A 108 -11.10 2.20 -0.35
C ILE A 108 -9.61 2.40 -0.58
N VAL A 109 -8.80 2.23 0.45
CA VAL A 109 -7.34 2.42 0.44
C VAL A 109 -6.61 1.34 1.25
N ILE A 110 -7.32 0.31 1.66
CA ILE A 110 -6.74 -0.82 2.39
C ILE A 110 -5.86 -1.70 1.47
N ASP A 111 -6.13 -1.69 0.19
CA ASP A 111 -5.34 -2.29 -0.89
C ASP A 111 -3.96 -1.64 -0.98
N GLU A 112 -3.89 -0.31 -0.96
CA GLU A 112 -2.62 0.41 -0.94
C GLU A 112 -1.83 0.13 0.35
N VAL A 113 -2.51 -0.06 1.49
CA VAL A 113 -1.85 -0.47 2.74
C VAL A 113 -1.20 -1.85 2.59
N CYS A 114 -1.93 -2.80 1.98
CA CYS A 114 -1.42 -4.12 1.66
C CYS A 114 -0.18 -4.03 0.75
N GLY A 115 -0.24 -3.23 -0.31
CA GLY A 115 0.85 -3.01 -1.25
C GLY A 115 2.08 -2.37 -0.61
N ILE A 116 1.91 -1.36 0.26
CA ILE A 116 3.01 -0.75 1.02
C ILE A 116 3.67 -1.80 1.94
N PHE A 117 2.91 -2.59 2.70
CA PHE A 117 3.49 -3.61 3.56
C PHE A 117 4.25 -4.66 2.73
N MET A 118 3.70 -5.08 1.60
CA MET A 118 4.39 -5.99 0.69
C MET A 118 5.68 -5.38 0.12
N THR A 119 5.71 -4.09 -0.20
CA THR A 119 6.92 -3.38 -0.65
C THR A 119 8.03 -3.49 0.41
N PHE A 120 7.71 -3.25 1.67
CA PHE A 120 8.68 -3.30 2.76
C PHE A 120 9.03 -4.71 3.23
N ALA A 121 8.32 -5.74 2.78
CA ALA A 121 8.70 -7.14 3.00
C ALA A 121 9.99 -7.54 2.27
N PHE A 122 10.50 -6.73 1.35
CA PHE A 122 11.73 -6.98 0.59
C PHE A 122 12.89 -6.04 0.94
N ILE A 123 12.73 -5.20 1.96
CA ILE A 123 13.78 -4.26 2.36
C ILE A 123 14.99 -5.00 2.93
N ASN A 124 16.20 -4.40 2.79
CA ASN A 124 17.34 -4.88 3.55
C ASN A 124 17.13 -4.57 5.05
N PRO A 125 16.99 -5.59 5.93
CA PRO A 125 16.66 -5.37 7.33
C PRO A 125 17.71 -4.54 8.09
N GLY A 126 18.98 -4.73 7.77
CA GLY A 126 20.09 -4.02 8.39
C GLY A 126 20.07 -2.52 8.16
N LEU A 127 19.53 -2.07 7.02
CA LEU A 127 19.43 -0.63 6.74
C LEU A 127 18.39 0.05 7.63
N ILE A 128 17.22 -0.52 7.78
CA ILE A 128 16.15 0.12 8.56
C ILE A 128 16.34 -0.05 10.06
N SER A 129 16.90 -1.19 10.52
CA SER A 129 17.10 -1.47 11.94
C SER A 129 18.24 -0.65 12.57
N ASN A 130 19.27 -0.34 11.78
CA ASN A 130 20.45 0.39 12.26
C ASN A 130 20.34 1.91 12.05
N MET A 131 19.31 2.38 11.34
CA MET A 131 19.08 3.80 11.12
C MET A 131 18.14 4.38 12.17
N GLY A 132 18.50 5.57 12.70
CA GLY A 132 17.53 6.36 13.47
C GLY A 132 16.39 6.86 12.58
N PRO A 133 15.27 7.34 13.17
CA PRO A 133 14.08 7.75 12.43
C PRO A 133 14.37 8.74 11.28
N MET A 134 15.25 9.69 11.52
CA MET A 134 15.63 10.72 10.54
C MET A 134 16.29 10.14 9.29
N PHE A 135 17.16 9.14 9.45
CA PHE A 135 17.85 8.49 8.34
C PHE A 135 16.99 7.43 7.64
N ALA A 136 15.94 6.93 8.30
CA ALA A 136 14.97 6.03 7.70
C ALA A 136 14.00 6.74 6.73
N ILE A 137 13.77 8.06 6.89
CA ILE A 137 12.83 8.83 6.06
C ILE A 137 13.11 8.69 4.55
N PRO A 138 14.34 8.90 4.03
CA PRO A 138 14.59 8.72 2.60
C PRO A 138 14.22 7.33 2.09
N LEU A 139 14.49 6.30 2.89
CA LEU A 139 14.19 4.91 2.55
C LEU A 139 12.68 4.67 2.49
N LEU A 140 11.93 5.24 3.44
CA LEU A 140 10.47 5.19 3.45
C LEU A 140 9.88 5.92 2.23
N LEU A 141 10.42 7.08 1.87
CA LEU A 141 9.99 7.85 0.71
C LEU A 141 10.29 7.13 -0.61
N ILE A 142 11.42 6.44 -0.72
CA ILE A 142 11.75 5.61 -1.88
C ILE A 142 10.74 4.46 -1.99
N GLY A 143 10.48 3.72 -0.92
CA GLY A 143 9.49 2.63 -0.92
C GLY A 143 8.09 3.11 -1.28
N PHE A 144 7.65 4.24 -0.70
CA PHE A 144 6.40 4.89 -1.06
C PHE A 144 6.35 5.26 -2.54
N GLY A 145 7.39 5.92 -3.06
CA GLY A 145 7.46 6.36 -4.47
C GLY A 145 7.45 5.17 -5.44
N LEU A 146 8.18 4.11 -5.13
CA LEU A 146 8.20 2.89 -5.93
C LEU A 146 6.82 2.22 -5.97
N PHE A 147 6.18 2.05 -4.80
CA PHE A 147 4.84 1.50 -4.76
C PHE A 147 3.87 2.35 -5.58
N ARG A 148 3.83 3.69 -5.38
CA ARG A 148 2.96 4.58 -6.16
C ARG A 148 3.24 4.55 -7.66
N PHE A 149 4.48 4.36 -8.07
CA PHE A 149 4.84 4.18 -9.48
C PHE A 149 4.17 2.93 -10.07
N PHE A 150 4.28 1.78 -9.41
CA PHE A 150 3.69 0.53 -9.90
C PHE A 150 2.16 0.52 -9.82
N ASP A 151 1.58 1.10 -8.77
CA ASP A 151 0.15 1.22 -8.58
C ASP A 151 -0.51 2.14 -9.63
N ILE A 152 0.08 3.30 -9.93
CA ILE A 152 -0.52 4.25 -10.88
C ILE A 152 -0.32 3.82 -12.33
N LEU A 153 0.87 3.36 -12.69
CA LEU A 153 1.21 2.99 -14.07
C LEU A 153 0.82 1.56 -14.42
N LYS A 154 0.70 0.69 -13.41
CA LYS A 154 0.32 -0.73 -13.55
C LYS A 154 1.07 -1.46 -14.68
N PRO A 155 2.41 -1.32 -14.76
CA PRO A 155 3.20 -1.96 -15.81
C PRO A 155 3.22 -3.49 -15.63
N LEU A 156 3.82 -4.20 -16.59
CA LEU A 156 4.11 -5.64 -16.51
C LEU A 156 2.87 -6.52 -16.24
N GLY A 157 1.70 -6.06 -16.66
CA GLY A 157 0.47 -6.84 -16.59
C GLY A 157 -0.30 -6.74 -15.28
N ILE A 158 0.05 -5.83 -14.37
CA ILE A 158 -0.70 -5.58 -13.11
C ILE A 158 -2.18 -5.33 -13.42
N HIS A 159 -2.50 -4.54 -14.44
CA HIS A 159 -3.88 -4.24 -14.85
C HIS A 159 -4.75 -5.48 -15.18
N ARG A 160 -4.14 -6.67 -15.37
CA ARG A 160 -4.90 -7.90 -15.59
C ARG A 160 -5.58 -8.39 -14.31
N PHE A 161 -5.03 -8.05 -13.15
CA PHE A 161 -5.53 -8.45 -11.84
C PHE A 161 -6.78 -7.66 -11.44
N GLU A 162 -6.96 -6.43 -11.93
CA GLU A 162 -8.21 -5.66 -11.78
C GLU A 162 -9.45 -6.39 -12.32
N LYS A 163 -9.23 -7.36 -13.24
CA LYS A 163 -10.33 -8.15 -13.82
C LYS A 163 -10.87 -9.25 -12.92
N PHE A 164 -10.22 -9.50 -11.79
CA PHE A 164 -10.73 -10.45 -10.82
C PHE A 164 -12.02 -9.92 -10.17
N PRO A 165 -12.98 -10.80 -9.84
CA PRO A 165 -14.27 -10.36 -9.34
C PRO A 165 -14.19 -9.74 -7.94
N GLY A 166 -14.92 -8.62 -7.75
CA GLY A 166 -15.10 -7.99 -6.44
C GLY A 166 -13.79 -7.55 -5.79
N ALA A 167 -13.70 -7.71 -4.47
CA ALA A 167 -12.54 -7.29 -3.68
C ALA A 167 -11.21 -7.96 -4.08
N TRP A 168 -11.26 -9.12 -4.77
CA TRP A 168 -10.04 -9.77 -5.23
C TRP A 168 -9.30 -8.94 -6.28
N GLY A 169 -10.04 -8.30 -7.21
CA GLY A 169 -9.44 -7.41 -8.20
C GLY A 169 -8.79 -6.19 -7.56
N VAL A 170 -9.54 -5.53 -6.66
CA VAL A 170 -9.08 -4.33 -5.94
C VAL A 170 -7.83 -4.59 -5.10
N MET A 171 -7.77 -5.74 -4.43
CA MET A 171 -6.66 -6.07 -3.53
C MET A 171 -5.44 -6.67 -4.26
N ALA A 172 -5.67 -7.43 -5.35
CA ALA A 172 -4.59 -8.22 -5.97
C ALA A 172 -3.66 -7.39 -6.84
N ASP A 173 -4.14 -6.36 -7.50
CA ASP A 173 -3.31 -5.48 -8.33
C ASP A 173 -2.33 -4.68 -7.48
N ASP A 174 -2.74 -4.16 -6.33
CA ASP A 174 -1.88 -3.44 -5.40
C ASP A 174 -0.90 -4.38 -4.68
N LEU A 175 -1.33 -5.59 -4.32
CA LEU A 175 -0.41 -6.61 -3.80
C LEU A 175 0.71 -6.91 -4.80
N LEU A 176 0.38 -7.08 -6.09
CA LEU A 176 1.37 -7.33 -7.14
C LEU A 176 2.24 -6.09 -7.39
N GLY A 177 1.65 -4.88 -7.37
CA GLY A 177 2.38 -3.62 -7.41
C GLY A 177 3.41 -3.52 -6.27
N GLY A 178 3.00 -3.93 -5.06
CA GLY A 178 3.87 -4.02 -3.89
C GLY A 178 5.01 -5.03 -4.05
N ILE A 179 4.76 -6.18 -4.67
CA ILE A 179 5.83 -7.17 -4.97
C ILE A 179 6.85 -6.56 -5.93
N TYR A 180 6.44 -5.93 -7.02
CA TYR A 180 7.37 -5.32 -7.98
C TYR A 180 8.14 -4.15 -7.36
N ALA A 181 7.45 -3.30 -6.59
CA ALA A 181 8.10 -2.22 -5.83
C ALA A 181 9.11 -2.77 -4.83
N GLY A 182 8.76 -3.83 -4.12
CA GLY A 182 9.62 -4.50 -3.14
C GLY A 182 10.86 -5.11 -3.77
N LEU A 183 10.73 -5.81 -4.91
CA LEU A 183 11.87 -6.36 -5.63
C LEU A 183 12.84 -5.26 -6.08
N LEU A 184 12.33 -4.14 -6.60
CA LEU A 184 13.16 -3.01 -6.97
C LEU A 184 13.78 -2.33 -5.75
N MET A 185 13.04 -2.22 -4.66
CA MET A 185 13.54 -1.73 -3.37
C MET A 185 14.68 -2.59 -2.83
N HIS A 186 14.57 -3.92 -2.96
CA HIS A 186 15.62 -4.86 -2.57
C HIS A 186 16.91 -4.61 -3.35
N VAL A 187 16.82 -4.46 -4.67
CA VAL A 187 17.98 -4.16 -5.53
C VAL A 187 18.64 -2.82 -5.14
N ILE A 188 17.82 -1.76 -4.94
CA ILE A 188 18.34 -0.44 -4.54
C ILE A 188 19.05 -0.51 -3.18
N THR A 189 18.45 -1.16 -2.21
CA THR A 189 19.03 -1.26 -0.86
C THR A 189 20.25 -2.15 -0.81
N PHE A 190 20.31 -3.21 -1.63
CA PHE A 190 21.48 -4.05 -1.80
C PHE A 190 22.65 -3.27 -2.41
N LEU A 191 22.41 -2.54 -3.51
CA LEU A 191 23.44 -1.71 -4.16
C LEU A 191 23.95 -0.62 -3.21
N TYR A 192 23.08 0.01 -2.46
CA TYR A 192 23.48 0.99 -1.44
C TYR A 192 24.39 0.38 -0.39
N ALA A 193 24.03 -0.77 0.16
CA ALA A 193 24.84 -1.48 1.15
C ALA A 193 26.21 -1.91 0.55
N PHE A 194 26.21 -2.39 -0.68
CA PHE A 194 27.44 -2.79 -1.38
C PHE A 194 28.40 -1.62 -1.58
N VAL A 195 27.90 -0.49 -2.05
CA VAL A 195 28.69 0.74 -2.23
C VAL A 195 29.26 1.21 -0.89
N TRP A 196 28.44 1.19 0.17
CA TRP A 196 28.87 1.56 1.51
C TRP A 196 30.04 0.68 2.01
N ILE A 197 29.95 -0.64 1.80
CA ILE A 197 31.02 -1.58 2.18
C ILE A 197 32.32 -1.26 1.43
N LEU A 198 32.27 -0.99 0.11
CA LEU A 198 33.46 -0.63 -0.67
C LEU A 198 34.13 0.65 -0.13
N PHE A 199 33.33 1.67 0.23
CA PHE A 199 33.87 2.89 0.83
C PHE A 199 34.50 2.65 2.20
N ALA A 200 33.90 1.79 3.04
CA ALA A 200 34.46 1.45 4.34
C ALA A 200 35.82 0.73 4.19
N ILE A 201 35.94 -0.24 3.28
CA ILE A 201 37.21 -0.95 3.02
C ILE A 201 38.26 0.04 2.53
N ALA A 202 37.93 0.91 1.59
CA ALA A 202 38.88 1.90 1.05
C ALA A 202 39.34 2.92 2.11
N ALA A 203 38.50 3.21 3.11
CA ALA A 203 38.85 4.12 4.21
C ALA A 203 39.76 3.47 5.25
N ASP A 204 39.74 2.15 5.42
CA ASP A 204 40.59 1.40 6.35
C ASP A 204 42.00 1.16 5.78
N GLU A 205 42.22 1.37 4.46
CA GLU A 205 43.54 1.21 3.80
C GLU A 205 44.37 2.50 3.78
N VAL A 206 43.86 3.64 4.29
CA VAL A 206 44.50 4.96 4.35
C VAL A 206 44.90 5.30 5.78
#